data_ef59c124edeb0bd3716f7cf4c47d08e6
#
_entry.id   ef59c124edeb0bd3716f7cf4c47d08e6
#
_cell.length_a   1.000
_cell.length_b   1.000
_cell.length_c   1.000
_cell.angle_alpha   90.00
_cell.angle_beta   90.00
_cell.angle_gamma   90.00
#
_symmetry.space_group_name_H-M   'P 1'
#
loop_
_entity.id
_entity.type
_entity.pdbx_description
1 polymer ?
#
loop_
_entity_poly.entity_id
_entity_poly.type
_entity_poly.pdbx_seq_one_letter_code
_entity_poly.pdbx_strand_id
1 'polypeptide(L)'
;PWFEIVALAASPQSVGKKYKDVVNWLMPSILDSKIGNMKMQSCHPGFPCQIVFSALDSSVAEEIEKQFAEEGYIVVSNCKNYRMHPNVPLIVPEVNADHLDLVKTQTFSKKGMIVTNPNCSVIGITLALKPLIDKIALSKIHIVTLQAISGAGHPGVASLDILDNIIPYI
;
A
#
# COMPACT_ATOMS: atom_id res chain seq x y z
N PRO A 1 -1.25 20.42 0.49
CA PRO A 1 -1.04 19.00 0.83
C PRO A 1 -1.37 18.77 2.30
N TRP A 2 -1.88 17.58 2.63
CA TRP A 2 -2.22 17.22 4.02
C TRP A 2 -0.99 16.74 4.80
N PHE A 3 0.05 16.30 4.10
CA PHE A 3 1.27 15.76 4.67
C PHE A 3 2.51 16.42 4.06
N GLU A 4 3.56 16.54 4.85
CA GLU A 4 4.90 16.86 4.38
C GLU A 4 5.73 15.58 4.31
N ILE A 5 6.37 15.34 3.17
CA ILE A 5 7.30 14.22 3.00
C ILE A 5 8.63 14.62 3.64
N VAL A 6 9.01 13.93 4.69
CA VAL A 6 10.25 14.20 5.46
C VAL A 6 11.34 13.15 5.24
N ALA A 7 10.98 11.96 4.77
CA ALA A 7 11.93 10.89 4.48
C ALA A 7 11.44 10.01 3.32
N LEU A 8 12.36 9.45 2.58
CA LEU A 8 12.13 8.42 1.57
C LEU A 8 13.04 7.23 1.89
N ALA A 9 12.44 6.05 1.96
CA ALA A 9 13.16 4.82 2.25
C ALA A 9 13.01 3.82 1.10
N ALA A 10 14.05 3.03 0.87
CA ALA A 10 14.04 2.05 -0.21
C ALA A 10 14.98 0.87 0.09
N SER A 11 15.06 -0.04 -0.89
CA SER A 11 15.98 -1.18 -0.86
C SER A 11 17.43 -0.76 -0.66
N PRO A 12 18.29 -1.64 -0.10
CA PRO A 12 19.70 -1.34 0.15
C PRO A 12 20.46 -0.80 -1.06
N GLN A 13 20.07 -1.21 -2.28
CA GLN A 13 20.72 -0.79 -3.53
C GLN A 13 20.52 0.70 -3.84
N SER A 14 19.46 1.32 -3.30
CA SER A 14 19.10 2.71 -3.53
C SER A 14 19.52 3.64 -2.40
N VAL A 15 19.89 3.11 -1.25
CA VAL A 15 20.29 3.90 -0.07
C VAL A 15 21.45 4.85 -0.40
N GLY A 16 21.34 6.11 0.05
CA GLY A 16 22.32 7.17 -0.16
C GLY A 16 22.22 7.90 -1.49
N LYS A 17 21.54 7.32 -2.48
CA LYS A 17 21.29 7.99 -3.78
C LYS A 17 20.15 8.98 -3.66
N LYS A 18 20.13 9.99 -4.54
CA LYS A 18 18.98 10.90 -4.63
C LYS A 18 17.79 10.19 -5.29
N TYR A 19 16.59 10.53 -4.85
CA TYR A 19 15.36 9.94 -5.39
C TYR A 19 15.27 10.07 -6.91
N LYS A 20 15.54 11.25 -7.46
CA LYS A 20 15.54 11.51 -8.91
C LYS A 20 16.50 10.64 -9.72
N ASP A 21 17.57 10.14 -9.09
CA ASP A 21 18.59 9.35 -9.77
C ASP A 21 18.25 7.85 -9.80
N VAL A 22 17.25 7.42 -9.03
CA VAL A 22 16.84 6.01 -8.90
C VAL A 22 15.41 5.75 -9.35
N VAL A 23 14.55 6.77 -9.33
CA VAL A 23 13.14 6.62 -9.74
C VAL A 23 13.00 6.68 -11.26
N ASN A 24 12.20 5.78 -11.81
CA ASN A 24 11.68 5.95 -13.16
C ASN A 24 10.37 6.73 -13.07
N TRP A 25 10.46 8.08 -13.20
CA TRP A 25 9.31 8.96 -13.05
C TRP A 25 8.42 8.93 -14.28
N LEU A 26 7.29 8.25 -14.20
CA LEU A 26 6.33 8.06 -15.29
C LEU A 26 5.09 8.97 -15.21
N MET A 27 5.01 9.81 -14.17
CA MET A 27 3.87 10.70 -14.00
C MET A 27 3.92 11.88 -14.97
N PRO A 28 2.78 12.40 -15.44
CA PRO A 28 2.75 13.56 -16.33
C PRO A 28 3.18 14.86 -15.64
N SER A 29 3.15 14.91 -14.32
CA SER A 29 3.63 16.06 -13.54
C SER A 29 5.15 16.05 -13.41
N ILE A 30 5.75 17.23 -13.30
CA ILE A 30 7.19 17.36 -13.03
C ILE A 30 7.46 16.89 -11.59
N LEU A 31 8.50 16.09 -11.42
CA LEU A 31 8.96 15.69 -10.08
C LEU A 31 9.38 16.92 -9.28
N ASP A 32 8.79 17.11 -8.11
CA ASP A 32 9.17 18.19 -7.22
C ASP A 32 10.66 18.13 -6.88
N SER A 33 11.36 19.26 -7.02
CA SER A 33 12.81 19.33 -6.85
C SER A 33 13.26 19.06 -5.40
N LYS A 34 12.46 19.43 -4.39
CA LYS A 34 12.73 19.14 -2.97
C LYS A 34 12.72 17.63 -2.77
N ILE A 35 11.67 16.95 -3.25
CA ILE A 35 11.52 15.50 -3.16
C ILE A 35 12.59 14.78 -3.99
N GLY A 36 12.79 15.20 -5.23
CA GLY A 36 13.77 14.60 -6.13
C GLY A 36 15.22 14.63 -5.62
N ASN A 37 15.56 15.65 -4.82
CA ASN A 37 16.90 15.76 -4.22
C ASN A 37 17.05 15.09 -2.85
N MET A 38 15.96 14.54 -2.27
CA MET A 38 16.05 13.77 -1.03
C MET A 38 16.91 12.52 -1.24
N LYS A 39 17.77 12.22 -0.28
CA LYS A 39 18.54 10.97 -0.26
C LYS A 39 17.68 9.85 0.28
N MET A 40 17.69 8.73 -0.42
CA MET A 40 17.03 7.50 0.01
C MET A 40 17.70 6.97 1.27
N GLN A 41 16.91 6.57 2.24
CA GLN A 41 17.32 5.98 3.50
C GLN A 41 17.00 4.48 3.52
N SER A 42 17.57 3.75 4.47
CA SER A 42 17.21 2.35 4.70
C SER A 42 15.82 2.24 5.32
N CYS A 43 15.13 1.14 5.05
CA CYS A 43 13.81 0.87 5.61
C CYS A 43 13.90 0.40 7.08
N HIS A 44 14.46 1.25 7.94
CA HIS A 44 14.53 1.04 9.39
C HIS A 44 13.90 2.22 10.13
N PRO A 45 13.26 2.00 11.29
CA PRO A 45 12.74 3.07 12.13
C PRO A 45 13.82 4.09 12.51
N GLY A 46 13.39 5.34 12.79
CA GLY A 46 14.28 6.45 13.13
C GLY A 46 13.98 7.73 12.34
N PHE A 47 12.92 7.73 11.56
CA PHE A 47 12.48 8.91 10.81
C PHE A 47 11.78 9.93 11.72
N PRO A 48 11.94 11.24 11.48
CA PRO A 48 11.28 12.31 12.23
C PRO A 48 9.82 12.48 11.75
N CYS A 49 9.03 11.40 11.79
CA CYS A 49 7.62 11.41 11.39
C CYS A 49 6.81 10.46 12.28
N GLN A 50 5.50 10.59 12.23
CA GLN A 50 4.56 9.71 12.95
C GLN A 50 3.92 8.68 12.03
N ILE A 51 3.77 9.01 10.74
CA ILE A 51 3.07 8.20 9.76
C ILE A 51 4.05 7.77 8.69
N VAL A 52 4.01 6.49 8.33
CA VAL A 52 4.75 5.93 7.21
C VAL A 52 3.78 5.27 6.23
N PHE A 53 3.96 5.54 4.95
CA PHE A 53 3.24 4.86 3.86
C PHE A 53 4.12 3.75 3.32
N SER A 54 3.62 2.54 3.34
CA SER A 54 4.35 1.36 2.86
C SER A 54 3.78 0.85 1.54
N ALA A 55 4.67 0.71 0.55
CA ALA A 55 4.42 0.07 -0.73
C ALA A 55 5.61 -0.83 -1.09
N LEU A 56 6.07 -1.59 -0.10
CA LEU A 56 7.20 -2.50 -0.22
C LEU A 56 6.83 -3.78 -0.99
N ASP A 57 7.84 -4.48 -1.47
CA ASP A 57 7.66 -5.85 -1.96
C ASP A 57 7.17 -6.75 -0.81
N SER A 58 6.23 -7.64 -1.12
CA SER A 58 5.61 -8.51 -0.12
C SER A 58 6.59 -9.48 0.55
N SER A 59 7.74 -9.75 -0.05
CA SER A 59 8.77 -10.61 0.54
C SER A 59 9.46 -9.99 1.78
N VAL A 60 9.41 -8.65 1.91
CA VAL A 60 10.07 -7.91 3.00
C VAL A 60 9.12 -7.05 3.81
N ALA A 61 7.91 -6.80 3.30
CA ALA A 61 6.98 -5.86 3.89
C ALA A 61 6.56 -6.22 5.31
N GLU A 62 6.27 -7.49 5.56
CA GLU A 62 5.74 -7.96 6.84
C GLU A 62 6.67 -7.60 8.01
N GLU A 63 7.94 -7.95 7.89
CA GLU A 63 8.92 -7.70 8.94
C GLU A 63 9.20 -6.21 9.11
N ILE A 64 9.37 -5.47 8.02
CA ILE A 64 9.66 -4.04 8.06
C ILE A 64 8.49 -3.26 8.64
N GLU A 65 7.27 -3.52 8.20
CA GLU A 65 6.07 -2.84 8.71
C GLU A 65 5.87 -3.11 10.20
N LYS A 66 6.12 -4.34 10.65
CA LYS A 66 6.10 -4.70 12.06
C LYS A 66 7.11 -3.91 12.87
N GLN A 67 8.37 -3.82 12.41
CA GLN A 67 9.42 -3.05 13.08
C GLN A 67 9.02 -1.58 13.26
N PHE A 68 8.43 -0.95 12.24
CA PHE A 68 7.93 0.41 12.35
C PHE A 68 6.81 0.53 13.38
N ALA A 69 5.83 -0.39 13.36
CA ALA A 69 4.73 -0.37 14.32
C ALA A 69 5.22 -0.60 15.76
N GLU A 70 6.19 -1.50 15.99
CA GLU A 70 6.81 -1.70 17.31
C GLU A 70 7.52 -0.43 17.82
N GLU A 71 8.08 0.37 16.93
CA GLU A 71 8.72 1.64 17.25
C GLU A 71 7.74 2.83 17.35
N GLY A 72 6.44 2.58 17.28
CA GLY A 72 5.38 3.56 17.54
C GLY A 72 4.89 4.32 16.32
N TYR A 73 5.25 3.90 15.11
CA TYR A 73 4.75 4.54 13.89
C TYR A 73 3.33 4.07 13.54
N ILE A 74 2.59 4.94 12.90
CA ILE A 74 1.35 4.61 12.19
C ILE A 74 1.74 4.15 10.78
N VAL A 75 1.61 2.86 10.51
CA VAL A 75 1.92 2.28 9.20
C VAL A 75 0.66 2.18 8.37
N VAL A 76 0.61 2.92 7.27
CA VAL A 76 -0.46 2.81 6.27
C VAL A 76 0.09 1.95 5.12
N SER A 77 -0.36 0.71 5.06
CA SER A 77 0.20 -0.30 4.15
C SER A 77 -0.66 -0.53 2.91
N ASN A 78 -0.02 -0.48 1.74
CA ASN A 78 -0.58 -0.98 0.49
C ASN A 78 -0.17 -2.43 0.19
N CYS A 79 0.64 -3.05 1.04
CA CYS A 79 1.12 -4.41 0.87
C CYS A 79 0.05 -5.44 1.23
N LYS A 80 0.16 -6.65 0.68
CA LYS A 80 -0.86 -7.69 0.91
C LYS A 80 -0.73 -8.41 2.25
N ASN A 81 0.43 -8.34 2.89
CA ASN A 81 0.83 -9.20 4.01
C ASN A 81 -0.13 -9.15 5.21
N TYR A 82 -0.56 -7.97 5.60
CA TYR A 82 -1.45 -7.79 6.75
C TYR A 82 -2.95 -7.72 6.41
N ARG A 83 -3.34 -7.79 5.14
CA ARG A 83 -4.76 -7.63 4.74
C ARG A 83 -5.71 -8.63 5.37
N MET A 84 -5.26 -9.84 5.63
CA MET A 84 -6.08 -10.92 6.25
C MET A 84 -5.74 -11.16 7.72
N HIS A 85 -4.91 -10.29 8.33
CA HIS A 85 -4.58 -10.43 9.74
C HIS A 85 -5.78 -9.99 10.62
N PRO A 86 -6.20 -10.80 11.61
CA PRO A 86 -7.45 -10.56 12.34
C PRO A 86 -7.49 -9.25 13.12
N ASN A 87 -6.34 -8.73 13.54
CA ASN A 87 -6.23 -7.50 14.33
C ASN A 87 -5.81 -6.28 13.50
N VAL A 88 -5.68 -6.42 12.18
CA VAL A 88 -5.29 -5.32 11.31
C VAL A 88 -6.47 -4.88 10.46
N PRO A 89 -6.89 -3.61 10.56
CA PRO A 89 -8.00 -3.12 9.78
C PRO A 89 -7.68 -3.09 8.29
N LEU A 90 -8.59 -3.65 7.50
CA LEU A 90 -8.62 -3.56 6.04
C LEU A 90 -9.70 -2.55 5.67
N ILE A 91 -9.30 -1.35 5.21
CA ILE A 91 -10.18 -0.19 5.16
C ILE A 91 -10.39 0.35 3.75
N VAL A 92 -11.65 0.58 3.42
CA VAL A 92 -12.11 1.55 2.44
C VAL A 92 -12.98 2.54 3.23
N PRO A 93 -12.50 3.76 3.54
CA PRO A 93 -13.14 4.64 4.55
C PRO A 93 -14.63 4.90 4.30
N GLU A 94 -15.04 5.03 3.04
CA GLU A 94 -16.43 5.26 2.65
C GLU A 94 -17.32 4.03 2.82
N VAL A 95 -16.73 2.86 3.05
CA VAL A 95 -17.44 1.57 3.14
C VAL A 95 -17.50 1.07 4.57
N ASN A 96 -16.38 1.10 5.26
CA ASN A 96 -16.20 0.44 6.56
C ASN A 96 -15.25 1.20 7.50
N ALA A 97 -15.43 2.50 7.65
CA ALA A 97 -14.59 3.34 8.52
C ALA A 97 -14.51 2.82 9.97
N ASP A 98 -15.58 2.21 10.46
CA ASP A 98 -15.69 1.59 11.78
C ASP A 98 -14.71 0.42 11.99
N HIS A 99 -14.27 -0.21 10.90
CA HIS A 99 -13.24 -1.26 10.96
C HIS A 99 -11.90 -0.75 11.52
N LEU A 100 -11.68 0.57 11.51
CA LEU A 100 -10.52 1.20 12.13
C LEU A 100 -10.44 0.91 13.64
N ASP A 101 -11.54 0.61 14.29
CA ASP A 101 -11.56 0.26 15.72
C ASP A 101 -10.70 -0.97 16.07
N LEU A 102 -10.39 -1.82 15.10
CA LEU A 102 -9.46 -2.95 15.28
C LEU A 102 -8.06 -2.52 15.70
N VAL A 103 -7.63 -1.29 15.42
CA VAL A 103 -6.32 -0.81 15.90
C VAL A 103 -6.19 -0.88 17.42
N LYS A 104 -7.32 -0.82 18.14
CA LYS A 104 -7.37 -0.92 19.60
C LYS A 104 -6.99 -2.31 20.12
N THR A 105 -7.04 -3.33 19.26
CA THR A 105 -6.68 -4.71 19.58
C THR A 105 -5.22 -5.04 19.26
N GLN A 106 -4.51 -4.14 18.59
CA GLN A 106 -3.10 -4.31 18.26
C GLN A 106 -2.24 -4.07 19.51
N THR A 107 -1.20 -4.87 19.67
CA THR A 107 -0.36 -4.90 20.90
C THR A 107 1.10 -4.59 20.62
N PHE A 108 1.37 -3.59 19.77
CA PHE A 108 2.73 -3.14 19.50
C PHE A 108 3.32 -2.38 20.70
N SER A 109 4.62 -2.53 20.94
CA SER A 109 5.30 -2.10 22.17
C SER A 109 5.18 -0.60 22.47
N LYS A 110 5.23 0.26 21.44
CA LYS A 110 5.19 1.73 21.56
C LYS A 110 3.89 2.36 21.06
N LYS A 111 2.77 1.63 21.11
CA LYS A 111 1.46 2.10 20.63
C LYS A 111 1.43 2.48 19.14
N GLY A 112 2.30 1.91 18.34
CA GLY A 112 2.19 1.99 16.89
C GLY A 112 1.01 1.17 16.38
N MET A 113 0.71 1.31 15.10
CA MET A 113 -0.38 0.57 14.48
C MET A 113 -0.11 0.31 13.00
N ILE A 114 -0.75 -0.74 12.47
CA ILE A 114 -0.78 -1.05 11.05
C ILE A 114 -2.22 -0.93 10.57
N VAL A 115 -2.42 -0.22 9.47
CA VAL A 115 -3.70 -0.11 8.75
C VAL A 115 -3.44 -0.48 7.30
N THR A 116 -4.32 -1.28 6.70
CA THR A 116 -4.18 -1.72 5.31
C THR A 116 -5.35 -1.26 4.44
N ASN A 117 -5.10 -1.12 3.15
CA ASN A 117 -6.14 -1.01 2.14
C ASN A 117 -6.25 -2.30 1.33
N PRO A 118 -7.43 -2.65 0.80
CA PRO A 118 -7.59 -3.81 -0.09
C PRO A 118 -6.90 -3.58 -1.44
N ASN A 119 -6.92 -4.59 -2.29
CA ASN A 119 -6.43 -4.45 -3.66
C ASN A 119 -7.30 -3.49 -4.48
N CYS A 120 -6.76 -3.00 -5.59
CA CYS A 120 -7.42 -2.00 -6.45
C CYS A 120 -8.82 -2.43 -6.93
N SER A 121 -9.00 -3.70 -7.30
CA SER A 121 -10.30 -4.22 -7.77
C SER A 121 -11.35 -4.20 -6.66
N VAL A 122 -10.99 -4.63 -5.45
CA VAL A 122 -11.90 -4.66 -4.30
C VAL A 122 -12.33 -3.25 -3.90
N ILE A 123 -11.43 -2.26 -3.94
CA ILE A 123 -11.80 -0.86 -3.63
C ILE A 123 -12.93 -0.38 -4.55
N GLY A 124 -12.75 -0.51 -5.86
CA GLY A 124 -13.76 -0.08 -6.82
C GLY A 124 -15.10 -0.82 -6.69
N ILE A 125 -15.05 -2.14 -6.51
CA ILE A 125 -16.25 -2.97 -6.36
C ILE A 125 -17.01 -2.61 -5.08
N THR A 126 -16.34 -2.49 -3.95
CA THR A 126 -16.99 -2.20 -2.66
C THR A 126 -17.61 -0.80 -2.63
N LEU A 127 -16.94 0.19 -3.21
CA LEU A 127 -17.49 1.54 -3.36
C LEU A 127 -18.75 1.54 -4.23
N ALA A 128 -18.76 0.81 -5.33
CA ALA A 128 -19.93 0.71 -6.21
C ALA A 128 -21.10 -0.05 -5.57
N LEU A 129 -20.81 -1.07 -4.77
CA LEU A 129 -21.81 -1.91 -4.14
C LEU A 129 -22.37 -1.33 -2.84
N LYS A 130 -21.61 -0.50 -2.12
CA LYS A 130 -22.03 0.07 -0.83
C LYS A 130 -23.42 0.70 -0.86
N PRO A 131 -23.75 1.64 -1.78
CA PRO A 131 -25.07 2.24 -1.82
C PRO A 131 -26.18 1.26 -2.19
N LEU A 132 -25.87 0.15 -2.85
CA LEU A 132 -26.84 -0.90 -3.16
C LEU A 132 -27.11 -1.76 -1.93
N ILE A 133 -26.07 -2.20 -1.23
CA ILE A 133 -26.17 -3.05 -0.02
C ILE A 133 -26.94 -2.32 1.08
N ASP A 134 -26.79 -1.02 1.20
CA ASP A 134 -27.53 -0.21 2.18
C ASP A 134 -29.04 -0.14 1.91
N LYS A 135 -29.48 -0.48 0.71
CA LYS A 135 -30.90 -0.42 0.30
C LYS A 135 -31.51 -1.78 -0.04
N ILE A 136 -30.70 -2.72 -0.48
CA ILE A 136 -31.14 -4.00 -1.03
C ILE A 136 -30.26 -5.10 -0.43
N ALA A 137 -30.87 -6.15 0.10
CA ALA A 137 -30.14 -7.33 0.54
C ALA A 137 -29.55 -8.07 -0.68
N LEU A 138 -28.22 -8.08 -0.80
CA LEU A 138 -27.51 -8.85 -1.81
C LEU A 138 -27.20 -10.23 -1.26
N SER A 139 -27.70 -11.28 -1.93
CA SER A 139 -27.47 -12.68 -1.52
C SER A 139 -26.22 -13.28 -2.13
N LYS A 140 -25.81 -12.81 -3.30
CA LYS A 140 -24.66 -13.37 -4.04
C LYS A 140 -24.09 -12.37 -5.03
N ILE A 141 -22.77 -12.37 -5.17
CA ILE A 141 -22.05 -11.58 -6.16
C ILE A 141 -21.11 -12.50 -6.93
N HIS A 142 -21.16 -12.43 -8.25
CA HIS A 142 -20.19 -13.07 -9.14
C HIS A 142 -19.29 -11.99 -9.74
N ILE A 143 -17.99 -12.13 -9.59
CA ILE A 143 -17.00 -11.16 -10.05
C ILE A 143 -16.03 -11.84 -11.00
N VAL A 144 -15.83 -11.24 -12.17
CA VAL A 144 -14.76 -11.56 -13.10
C VAL A 144 -13.99 -10.27 -13.36
N THR A 145 -12.68 -10.29 -13.15
CA THR A 145 -11.81 -9.14 -13.40
C THR A 145 -10.86 -9.42 -14.56
N LEU A 146 -10.69 -8.43 -15.43
CA LEU A 146 -9.65 -8.40 -16.45
C LEU A 146 -8.73 -7.24 -16.13
N GLN A 147 -7.47 -7.55 -15.80
CA GLN A 147 -6.50 -6.55 -15.37
C GLN A 147 -5.46 -6.30 -16.46
N ALA A 148 -5.08 -5.03 -16.61
CA ALA A 148 -3.97 -4.67 -17.48
C ALA A 148 -2.63 -5.13 -16.89
N ILE A 149 -1.63 -5.30 -17.76
CA ILE A 149 -0.26 -5.70 -17.38
C ILE A 149 0.34 -4.80 -16.30
N SER A 150 -0.01 -3.51 -16.31
CA SER A 150 0.42 -2.53 -15.31
C SER A 150 0.00 -2.87 -13.88
N GLY A 151 -1.02 -3.70 -13.70
CA GLY A 151 -1.46 -4.17 -12.37
C GLY A 151 -0.43 -5.02 -11.64
N ALA A 152 0.51 -5.63 -12.35
CA ALA A 152 1.62 -6.39 -11.77
C ALA A 152 2.78 -5.49 -11.25
N GLY A 153 2.68 -4.16 -11.40
CA GLY A 153 3.76 -3.22 -11.09
C GLY A 153 4.81 -3.15 -12.21
N HIS A 154 5.67 -2.13 -12.16
CA HIS A 154 6.76 -1.99 -13.14
C HIS A 154 7.89 -2.98 -12.83
N PRO A 155 8.47 -3.69 -13.83
CA PRO A 155 8.26 -3.57 -15.28
C PRO A 155 7.04 -4.33 -15.83
N GLY A 156 6.19 -4.91 -15.00
CA GLY A 156 5.05 -5.74 -15.41
C GLY A 156 5.43 -7.19 -15.66
N VAL A 157 4.56 -7.92 -16.35
CA VAL A 157 4.85 -9.28 -16.82
C VAL A 157 5.64 -9.25 -18.13
N ALA A 158 6.39 -10.29 -18.44
CA ALA A 158 7.13 -10.39 -19.68
C ALA A 158 6.18 -10.29 -20.89
N SER A 159 6.51 -9.41 -21.84
CA SER A 159 5.61 -9.07 -22.95
C SER A 159 5.29 -10.28 -23.85
N LEU A 160 6.21 -11.22 -23.98
CA LEU A 160 6.00 -12.44 -24.77
C LEU A 160 5.01 -13.39 -24.09
N ASP A 161 4.89 -13.36 -22.77
CA ASP A 161 3.98 -14.22 -22.04
C ASP A 161 2.51 -13.74 -22.15
N ILE A 162 2.30 -12.45 -22.47
CA ILE A 162 0.95 -11.85 -22.50
C ILE A 162 0.42 -11.64 -23.92
N LEU A 163 1.25 -11.76 -24.97
CA LEU A 163 0.79 -11.59 -26.35
C LEU A 163 -0.25 -12.68 -26.70
N ASP A 164 -1.43 -12.23 -27.09
CA ASP A 164 -2.59 -13.10 -27.40
C ASP A 164 -2.92 -14.12 -26.31
N ASN A 165 -2.61 -13.80 -25.05
CA ASN A 165 -2.73 -14.71 -23.93
C ASN A 165 -3.39 -14.05 -22.70
N ILE A 166 -3.83 -14.89 -21.76
CA ILE A 166 -4.33 -14.52 -20.45
C ILE A 166 -3.46 -15.23 -19.41
N ILE A 167 -2.90 -14.46 -18.49
CA ILE A 167 -2.18 -15.01 -17.34
C ILE A 167 -3.18 -15.14 -16.18
N PRO A 168 -3.55 -16.37 -15.77
CA PRO A 168 -4.45 -16.57 -14.64
C PRO A 168 -3.73 -16.27 -13.31
N TYR A 169 -4.52 -15.95 -12.29
CA TYR A 169 -4.05 -15.81 -10.90
C TYR A 169 -3.03 -14.68 -10.67
N ILE A 170 -3.23 -13.56 -11.31
CA ILE A 170 -2.45 -12.35 -11.01
C ILE A 170 -2.76 -11.83 -9.60
#